data_2f5c606cc0bb6e1d6aee6891e41ab5be
#
_entry.id   2f5c606cc0bb6e1d6aee6891e41ab5be
#
_cell.length_a   1.000
_cell.length_b   1.000
_cell.length_c   1.000
_cell.angle_alpha   90.00
_cell.angle_beta   90.00
_cell.angle_gamma   90.00
#
_symmetry.space_group_name_H-M   'P 1'
#
loop_
_entity.id
_entity.type
_entity.pdbx_description
1 polymer ?
#
loop_
_entity_poly.entity_id
_entity_poly.type
_entity_poly.pdbx_seq_one_letter_code
_entity_poly.pdbx_strand_id
1 'polypeptide(L)'
;MIILRQHRGVRLANERYEEIKADIIDMFEECDVHTFPLNAFDIAETLHYNVVPYSSLPVEKRIECHCISKDGCSELDYNQETGMYTYNIYYNDSSDIDDSRGHFTIMHEIGHIRLGHLDEDIDKPDNYKESEANFYAAYSLAPPPMIDYYACANQDDLCRTFHVSWEMSGYCLERYVKWLSCSPYYTEYETQLMSLFGAA
;
A
#
# COMPACT_ATOMS: atom_id res chain seq x y z
N MET A 1 22.67 14.70 -8.27
CA MET A 1 21.34 15.10 -8.79
C MET A 1 20.77 13.87 -9.49
N ILE A 2 20.15 12.97 -8.71
CA ILE A 2 19.54 11.74 -9.21
C ILE A 2 18.14 12.16 -9.68
N ILE A 3 17.97 12.17 -11.00
CA ILE A 3 16.64 12.35 -11.61
C ILE A 3 15.87 11.07 -11.32
N LEU A 4 15.08 11.08 -10.24
CA LEU A 4 14.02 10.10 -10.06
C LEU A 4 13.13 10.21 -11.31
N ARG A 5 13.16 9.19 -12.16
CA ARG A 5 12.15 9.03 -13.20
C ARG A 5 10.82 8.97 -12.48
N GLN A 6 10.10 10.10 -12.49
CA GLN A 6 8.69 10.10 -12.21
C GLN A 6 8.06 9.16 -13.24
N HIS A 7 7.83 7.91 -12.86
CA HIS A 7 6.82 7.12 -13.53
C HIS A 7 5.51 7.88 -13.27
N ARG A 8 5.11 8.71 -14.23
CA ARG A 8 3.74 9.24 -14.22
C ARG A 8 2.86 8.00 -14.29
N GLY A 9 2.28 7.63 -13.15
CA GLY A 9 1.38 6.50 -13.06
C GLY A 9 0.27 6.67 -14.10
N VAL A 10 -0.20 5.55 -14.61
CA VAL A 10 -1.36 5.54 -15.51
C VAL A 10 -2.57 5.98 -14.70
N ARG A 11 -3.40 6.86 -15.26
CA ARG A 11 -4.68 7.18 -14.64
C ARG A 11 -5.62 5.99 -14.81
N LEU A 12 -6.07 5.44 -13.69
CA LEU A 12 -7.04 4.36 -13.66
C LEU A 12 -8.46 4.87 -14.04
N ALA A 13 -9.32 3.98 -14.48
CA ALA A 13 -10.75 4.27 -14.64
C ALA A 13 -11.39 4.53 -13.25
N ASN A 14 -12.47 5.34 -13.22
CA ASN A 14 -13.11 5.68 -11.94
C ASN A 14 -13.65 4.43 -11.24
N GLU A 15 -14.25 3.52 -11.98
CA GLU A 15 -14.77 2.24 -11.48
C GLU A 15 -13.66 1.42 -10.79
N ARG A 16 -12.45 1.43 -11.38
CA ARG A 16 -11.32 0.69 -10.82
C ARG A 16 -10.83 1.28 -9.49
N TYR A 17 -10.87 2.60 -9.34
CA TYR A 17 -10.59 3.23 -8.05
C TYR A 17 -11.58 2.80 -6.96
N GLU A 18 -12.87 2.68 -7.29
CA GLU A 18 -13.89 2.24 -6.34
C GLU A 18 -13.73 0.75 -5.97
N GLU A 19 -13.39 -0.12 -6.94
CA GLU A 19 -13.06 -1.53 -6.67
C GLU A 19 -11.87 -1.67 -5.70
N ILE A 20 -10.79 -0.92 -5.91
CA ILE A 20 -9.62 -0.94 -5.04
C ILE A 20 -9.97 -0.43 -3.63
N LYS A 21 -10.78 0.62 -3.52
CA LYS A 21 -11.24 1.15 -2.23
C LYS A 21 -12.11 0.16 -1.47
N ALA A 22 -12.97 -0.58 -2.18
CA ALA A 22 -13.77 -1.64 -1.57
C ALA A 22 -12.87 -2.74 -0.99
N ASP A 23 -11.88 -3.22 -1.75
CA ASP A 23 -10.91 -4.21 -1.26
C ASP A 23 -10.08 -3.70 -0.06
N ILE A 24 -9.78 -2.40 0.01
CA ILE A 24 -9.12 -1.80 1.17
C ILE A 24 -10.00 -1.89 2.43
N ILE A 25 -11.30 -1.65 2.31
CA ILE A 25 -12.24 -1.82 3.42
C ILE A 25 -12.32 -3.28 3.86
N ASP A 26 -12.45 -4.20 2.89
CA ASP A 26 -12.47 -5.64 3.17
C ASP A 26 -11.19 -6.07 3.92
N MET A 27 -10.03 -5.56 3.51
CA MET A 27 -8.76 -5.82 4.18
C MET A 27 -8.74 -5.25 5.61
N PHE A 28 -9.25 -4.04 5.84
CA PHE A 28 -9.32 -3.46 7.18
C PHE A 28 -10.23 -4.29 8.10
N GLU A 29 -11.37 -4.74 7.60
CA GLU A 29 -12.30 -5.61 8.35
C GLU A 29 -11.67 -6.97 8.66
N GLU A 30 -11.02 -7.60 7.67
CA GLU A 30 -10.32 -8.88 7.80
C GLU A 30 -9.19 -8.82 8.85
N CYS A 31 -8.48 -7.70 8.91
CA CYS A 31 -7.35 -7.48 9.80
C CYS A 31 -7.72 -6.80 11.13
N ASP A 32 -9.00 -6.55 11.40
CA ASP A 32 -9.50 -5.84 12.60
C ASP A 32 -8.83 -4.47 12.82
N VAL A 33 -8.66 -3.71 11.73
CA VAL A 33 -7.97 -2.41 11.74
C VAL A 33 -8.95 -1.29 12.06
N HIS A 34 -8.71 -0.57 13.17
CA HIS A 34 -9.59 0.49 13.66
C HIS A 34 -8.88 1.79 14.05
N THR A 35 -7.57 1.85 13.88
CA THR A 35 -6.76 3.01 14.29
C THR A 35 -5.62 3.31 13.33
N PHE A 36 -5.20 4.58 13.26
CA PHE A 36 -3.97 5.02 12.61
C PHE A 36 -2.90 5.40 13.65
N PRO A 37 -1.61 5.28 13.34
CA PRO A 37 -1.05 4.79 12.08
C PRO A 37 -1.23 3.27 11.90
N LEU A 38 -1.32 2.81 10.65
CA LEU A 38 -1.37 1.39 10.33
C LEU A 38 0.02 0.76 10.49
N ASN A 39 0.03 -0.49 10.96
CA ASN A 39 1.23 -1.31 10.90
C ASN A 39 1.11 -2.32 9.74
N ALA A 40 1.78 -2.07 8.62
CA ALA A 40 1.72 -2.93 7.44
C ALA A 40 2.29 -4.34 7.70
N PHE A 41 3.21 -4.49 8.66
CA PHE A 41 3.75 -5.80 9.06
C PHE A 41 2.69 -6.65 9.77
N ASP A 42 1.95 -6.04 10.70
CA ASP A 42 0.88 -6.73 11.44
C ASP A 42 -0.26 -7.13 10.48
N ILE A 43 -0.58 -6.26 9.51
CA ILE A 43 -1.54 -6.56 8.44
C ILE A 43 -1.08 -7.77 7.61
N ALA A 44 0.18 -7.77 7.14
CA ALA A 44 0.74 -8.88 6.38
C ALA A 44 0.74 -10.19 7.18
N GLU A 45 1.07 -10.14 8.48
CA GLU A 45 1.02 -11.29 9.39
C GLU A 45 -0.41 -11.84 9.51
N THR A 46 -1.40 -10.97 9.71
CA THR A 46 -2.82 -11.37 9.81
C THR A 46 -3.32 -12.00 8.51
N LEU A 47 -2.89 -11.49 7.36
CA LEU A 47 -3.19 -12.05 6.04
C LEU A 47 -2.37 -13.33 5.71
N HIS A 48 -1.53 -13.78 6.64
CA HIS A 48 -0.65 -14.96 6.46
C HIS A 48 0.35 -14.80 5.31
N TYR A 49 0.80 -13.56 5.04
CA TYR A 49 1.87 -13.30 4.09
C TYR A 49 3.22 -13.35 4.81
N ASN A 50 4.19 -13.98 4.18
CA ASN A 50 5.53 -14.11 4.75
C ASN A 50 6.39 -12.90 4.39
N VAL A 51 6.71 -12.05 5.37
CA VAL A 51 7.50 -10.82 5.16
C VAL A 51 8.97 -11.08 5.50
N VAL A 52 9.85 -10.93 4.51
CA VAL A 52 11.26 -11.31 4.60
C VAL A 52 12.17 -10.13 4.21
N PRO A 53 13.04 -9.66 5.13
CA PRO A 53 13.97 -8.58 4.80
C PRO A 53 15.07 -9.06 3.86
N TYR A 54 15.50 -8.22 2.93
CA TYR A 54 16.58 -8.51 1.98
C TYR A 54 17.88 -8.94 2.66
N SER A 55 18.17 -8.40 3.84
CA SER A 55 19.38 -8.75 4.60
C SER A 55 19.42 -10.21 5.04
N SER A 56 18.28 -10.86 5.22
CA SER A 56 18.18 -12.25 5.65
C SER A 56 18.21 -13.26 4.49
N LEU A 57 18.11 -12.78 3.25
CA LEU A 57 18.08 -13.63 2.07
C LEU A 57 19.47 -14.19 1.71
N PRO A 58 19.55 -15.42 1.15
CA PRO A 58 20.74 -15.90 0.46
C PRO A 58 21.18 -14.89 -0.62
N VAL A 59 22.50 -14.83 -0.89
CA VAL A 59 23.08 -13.81 -1.77
C VAL A 59 22.43 -13.82 -3.17
N GLU A 60 22.19 -15.00 -3.71
CA GLU A 60 21.59 -15.18 -5.03
C GLU A 60 20.17 -14.62 -5.08
N LYS A 61 19.32 -14.97 -4.10
CA LYS A 61 17.93 -14.48 -4.01
C LYS A 61 17.89 -12.98 -3.77
N ARG A 62 18.78 -12.46 -2.94
CA ARG A 62 18.87 -11.01 -2.69
C ARG A 62 19.24 -10.22 -3.95
N ILE A 63 20.16 -10.75 -4.78
CA ILE A 63 20.51 -10.13 -6.06
C ILE A 63 19.31 -10.15 -7.00
N GLU A 64 18.59 -11.27 -7.08
CA GLU A 64 17.35 -11.39 -7.88
C GLU A 64 16.32 -10.33 -7.46
N CYS A 65 16.00 -10.23 -6.18
CA CYS A 65 15.07 -9.23 -5.65
C CYS A 65 15.52 -7.81 -6.00
N HIS A 66 16.80 -7.47 -5.83
CA HIS A 66 17.32 -6.15 -6.22
C HIS A 66 17.27 -5.87 -7.72
N CYS A 67 17.31 -6.91 -8.58
CA CYS A 67 17.11 -6.75 -10.01
C CYS A 67 15.65 -6.45 -10.37
N ILE A 68 14.69 -6.97 -9.59
CA ILE A 68 13.26 -6.70 -9.76
C ILE A 68 12.94 -5.30 -9.24
N SER A 69 13.24 -5.03 -7.97
CA SER A 69 12.98 -3.76 -7.31
C SER A 69 14.03 -3.43 -6.26
N LYS A 70 14.35 -2.16 -6.12
CA LYS A 70 15.23 -1.68 -5.04
C LYS A 70 14.53 -1.60 -3.68
N ASP A 71 13.21 -1.53 -3.66
CA ASP A 71 12.41 -1.27 -2.45
C ASP A 71 11.76 -2.54 -1.90
N GLY A 72 11.12 -3.34 -2.76
CA GLY A 72 10.48 -4.60 -2.39
C GLY A 72 9.93 -5.31 -3.61
N CYS A 73 9.56 -6.57 -3.45
CA CYS A 73 8.86 -7.37 -4.44
C CYS A 73 8.09 -8.49 -3.75
N SER A 74 7.05 -8.99 -4.41
CA SER A 74 6.27 -10.14 -3.95
C SER A 74 6.30 -11.29 -4.94
N GLU A 75 6.15 -12.49 -4.43
CA GLU A 75 6.03 -13.71 -5.23
C GLU A 75 5.06 -14.70 -4.59
N LEU A 76 4.49 -15.57 -5.43
CA LEU A 76 3.64 -16.68 -5.02
C LEU A 76 4.43 -17.99 -5.15
N ASP A 77 4.71 -18.61 -4.02
CA ASP A 77 5.38 -19.91 -3.96
C ASP A 77 4.37 -21.04 -3.80
N TYR A 78 4.59 -22.12 -4.52
CA TYR A 78 3.85 -23.37 -4.35
C TYR A 78 4.73 -24.43 -3.68
N ASN A 79 4.33 -24.85 -2.47
CA ASN A 79 5.00 -25.93 -1.78
C ASN A 79 4.43 -27.28 -2.24
N GLN A 80 5.24 -28.04 -3.00
CA GLN A 80 4.85 -29.34 -3.55
C GLN A 80 4.60 -30.41 -2.49
N GLU A 81 5.21 -30.32 -1.30
CA GLU A 81 5.05 -31.30 -0.23
C GLU A 81 3.71 -31.11 0.53
N THR A 82 3.31 -29.87 0.75
CA THR A 82 2.08 -29.52 1.47
C THR A 82 0.90 -29.24 0.55
N GLY A 83 1.15 -28.98 -0.74
CA GLY A 83 0.12 -28.57 -1.69
C GLY A 83 -0.40 -27.15 -1.44
N MET A 84 0.31 -26.35 -0.64
CA MET A 84 -0.13 -25.00 -0.25
C MET A 84 0.62 -23.92 -1.01
N TYR A 85 -0.08 -22.84 -1.32
CA TYR A 85 0.49 -21.59 -1.81
C TYR A 85 0.86 -20.70 -0.64
N THR A 86 1.98 -19.97 -0.79
CA THR A 86 2.45 -18.98 0.19
C THR A 86 2.85 -17.71 -0.53
N TYR A 87 2.30 -16.58 -0.13
CA TYR A 87 2.74 -15.28 -0.59
C TYR A 87 3.94 -14.80 0.22
N ASN A 88 5.03 -14.49 -0.47
CA ASN A 88 6.23 -13.91 0.13
C ASN A 88 6.35 -12.45 -0.31
N ILE A 89 6.57 -11.56 0.66
CA ILE A 89 6.89 -10.16 0.46
C ILE A 89 8.34 -9.94 0.89
N TYR A 90 9.19 -9.60 -0.05
CA TYR A 90 10.58 -9.25 0.21
C TYR A 90 10.71 -7.74 0.25
N TYR A 91 11.39 -7.19 1.25
CA TYR A 91 11.58 -5.75 1.37
C TYR A 91 13.01 -5.37 1.73
N ASN A 92 13.43 -4.19 1.30
CA ASN A 92 14.74 -3.65 1.57
C ASN A 92 14.76 -3.02 2.97
N ASP A 93 15.52 -3.64 3.88
CA ASP A 93 15.71 -3.25 5.27
C ASP A 93 17.04 -2.54 5.52
N SER A 94 17.68 -1.95 4.49
CA SER A 94 18.93 -1.22 4.68
C SER A 94 18.72 0.00 5.57
N SER A 95 19.74 0.33 6.38
CA SER A 95 19.71 1.43 7.36
C SER A 95 19.47 2.83 6.75
N ASP A 96 19.60 2.96 5.45
CA ASP A 96 19.35 4.21 4.72
C ASP A 96 17.87 4.40 4.38
N ILE A 97 17.03 3.42 4.69
CA ILE A 97 15.59 3.44 4.42
C ILE A 97 14.86 3.80 5.73
N ASP A 98 14.06 4.85 5.67
CA ASP A 98 13.15 5.25 6.74
C ASP A 98 12.11 4.14 6.97
N ASP A 99 11.76 3.85 8.21
CA ASP A 99 10.76 2.87 8.62
C ASP A 99 9.40 3.09 7.94
N SER A 100 8.97 4.34 7.80
CA SER A 100 7.75 4.70 7.07
C SER A 100 7.76 4.25 5.60
N ARG A 101 8.93 4.15 4.98
CA ARG A 101 9.10 3.62 3.62
C ARG A 101 8.91 2.10 3.60
N GLY A 102 9.33 1.39 4.64
CA GLY A 102 9.07 -0.03 4.82
C GLY A 102 7.56 -0.33 4.84
N HIS A 103 6.80 0.43 5.62
CA HIS A 103 5.33 0.31 5.66
C HIS A 103 4.69 0.56 4.30
N PHE A 104 5.14 1.58 3.57
CA PHE A 104 4.65 1.84 2.21
C PHE A 104 4.95 0.68 1.26
N THR A 105 6.20 0.19 1.29
CA THR A 105 6.62 -0.94 0.44
C THR A 105 5.79 -2.19 0.71
N ILE A 106 5.63 -2.58 1.98
CA ILE A 106 4.83 -3.75 2.34
C ILE A 106 3.38 -3.58 1.92
N MET A 107 2.77 -2.41 2.15
CA MET A 107 1.39 -2.16 1.74
C MET A 107 1.22 -2.15 0.21
N HIS A 108 2.25 -1.70 -0.53
CA HIS A 108 2.29 -1.77 -1.99
C HIS A 108 2.30 -3.23 -2.49
N GLU A 109 3.12 -4.08 -1.87
CA GLU A 109 3.17 -5.51 -2.21
C GLU A 109 1.89 -6.24 -1.80
N ILE A 110 1.27 -5.89 -0.67
CA ILE A 110 -0.08 -6.36 -0.30
C ILE A 110 -1.07 -5.99 -1.42
N GLY A 111 -0.99 -4.77 -1.93
CA GLY A 111 -1.81 -4.33 -3.05
C GLY A 111 -1.61 -5.19 -4.30
N HIS A 112 -0.37 -5.55 -4.67
CA HIS A 112 -0.12 -6.48 -5.78
C HIS A 112 -0.77 -7.84 -5.56
N ILE A 113 -0.66 -8.40 -4.36
CA ILE A 113 -1.25 -9.70 -4.03
C ILE A 113 -2.77 -9.65 -4.09
N ARG A 114 -3.39 -8.71 -3.37
CA ARG A 114 -4.85 -8.60 -3.26
C ARG A 114 -5.54 -8.28 -4.59
N LEU A 115 -4.87 -7.52 -5.45
CA LEU A 115 -5.40 -7.19 -6.78
C LEU A 115 -5.10 -8.26 -7.84
N GLY A 116 -4.53 -9.40 -7.44
CA GLY A 116 -4.25 -10.56 -8.31
C GLY A 116 -3.13 -10.31 -9.31
N HIS A 117 -2.19 -9.38 -9.05
CA HIS A 117 -1.14 -9.04 -10.03
C HIS A 117 -0.08 -10.12 -10.19
N LEU A 118 -0.05 -11.09 -9.27
CA LEU A 118 0.87 -12.24 -9.33
C LEU A 118 0.30 -13.40 -10.15
N ASP A 119 -0.97 -13.34 -10.55
CA ASP A 119 -1.58 -14.36 -11.40
C ASP A 119 -1.09 -14.21 -12.84
N GLU A 120 -0.55 -15.31 -13.40
CA GLU A 120 -0.04 -15.34 -14.77
C GLU A 120 -1.16 -15.10 -15.83
N ASP A 121 -2.42 -15.41 -15.47
CA ASP A 121 -3.57 -15.25 -16.34
C ASP A 121 -4.05 -13.78 -16.46
N ILE A 122 -3.52 -12.87 -15.64
CA ILE A 122 -3.90 -11.45 -15.68
C ILE A 122 -2.97 -10.68 -16.61
N ASP A 123 -3.36 -10.55 -17.88
CA ASP A 123 -2.65 -9.76 -18.88
C ASP A 123 -2.94 -8.26 -18.70
N LYS A 124 -2.29 -7.64 -17.71
CA LYS A 124 -2.25 -6.19 -17.54
C LYS A 124 -0.85 -5.65 -17.74
N PRO A 125 -0.68 -4.47 -18.38
CA PRO A 125 0.62 -3.82 -18.48
C PRO A 125 1.20 -3.51 -17.09
N ASP A 126 2.48 -3.71 -16.89
CA ASP A 126 3.17 -3.51 -15.60
C ASP A 126 2.95 -2.11 -15.02
N ASN A 127 2.97 -1.05 -15.85
CA ASN A 127 2.70 0.30 -15.40
C ASN A 127 1.27 0.52 -14.88
N TYR A 128 0.33 -0.33 -15.27
CA TYR A 128 -1.04 -0.32 -14.76
C TYR A 128 -1.11 -1.00 -13.40
N LYS A 129 -0.49 -2.18 -13.26
CA LYS A 129 -0.35 -2.91 -12.00
C LYS A 129 0.32 -2.05 -10.93
N GLU A 130 1.41 -1.37 -11.30
CA GLU A 130 2.13 -0.44 -10.43
C GLU A 130 1.26 0.76 -9.98
N SER A 131 0.43 1.30 -10.88
CA SER A 131 -0.47 2.40 -10.54
C SER A 131 -1.56 1.97 -9.57
N GLU A 132 -2.08 0.75 -9.72
CA GLU A 132 -3.06 0.15 -8.81
C GLU A 132 -2.44 -0.09 -7.43
N ALA A 133 -1.27 -0.71 -7.34
CA ALA A 133 -0.58 -0.99 -6.09
C ALA A 133 -0.15 0.29 -5.34
N ASN A 134 0.34 1.30 -6.06
CA ASN A 134 0.65 2.61 -5.48
C ASN A 134 -0.60 3.31 -4.93
N PHE A 135 -1.73 3.19 -5.64
CA PHE A 135 -2.99 3.72 -5.14
C PHE A 135 -3.46 2.98 -3.90
N TYR A 136 -3.38 1.64 -3.93
CA TYR A 136 -3.72 0.77 -2.80
C TYR A 136 -2.94 1.18 -1.55
N ALA A 137 -1.62 1.22 -1.62
CA ALA A 137 -0.77 1.60 -0.49
C ALA A 137 -1.10 2.99 0.05
N ALA A 138 -1.24 3.97 -0.84
CA ALA A 138 -1.47 5.34 -0.43
C ALA A 138 -2.86 5.58 0.20
N TYR A 139 -3.90 4.89 -0.29
CA TYR A 139 -5.26 5.00 0.26
C TYR A 139 -5.45 4.15 1.52
N SER A 140 -4.69 3.08 1.69
CA SER A 140 -4.66 2.34 2.95
C SER A 140 -3.97 3.14 4.04
N LEU A 141 -2.79 3.69 3.77
CA LEU A 141 -1.95 4.33 4.79
C LEU A 141 -2.45 5.71 5.22
N ALA A 142 -2.99 6.52 4.31
CA ALA A 142 -3.45 7.88 4.60
C ALA A 142 -4.66 8.27 3.72
N PRO A 143 -5.85 7.71 3.98
CA PRO A 143 -7.05 8.02 3.20
C PRO A 143 -7.53 9.45 3.47
N PRO A 144 -7.95 10.20 2.44
CA PRO A 144 -8.39 11.59 2.59
C PRO A 144 -9.45 11.85 3.65
N PRO A 145 -10.50 11.01 3.84
CA PRO A 145 -11.47 11.23 4.91
C PRO A 145 -10.87 11.19 6.32
N MET A 146 -9.85 10.33 6.52
CA MET A 146 -9.17 10.23 7.82
C MET A 146 -8.20 11.39 8.04
N ILE A 147 -7.61 11.95 6.96
CA ILE A 147 -6.82 13.19 7.03
C ILE A 147 -7.70 14.33 7.53
N ASP A 148 -8.94 14.42 7.04
CA ASP A 148 -9.93 15.38 7.48
C ASP A 148 -10.35 15.16 8.94
N TYR A 149 -10.68 13.92 9.27
CA TYR A 149 -11.11 13.53 10.63
C TYR A 149 -10.06 13.86 11.69
N TYR A 150 -8.78 13.58 11.41
CA TYR A 150 -7.67 13.93 12.33
C TYR A 150 -7.22 15.39 12.22
N ALA A 151 -7.87 16.19 11.40
CA ALA A 151 -7.59 17.62 11.19
C ALA A 151 -6.11 17.91 10.86
N CYS A 152 -5.48 17.06 10.03
CA CYS A 152 -4.09 17.26 9.60
C CYS A 152 -4.00 18.45 8.64
N ALA A 153 -3.31 19.50 9.06
CA ALA A 153 -3.24 20.76 8.32
C ALA A 153 -2.01 20.85 7.38
N ASN A 154 -0.99 20.04 7.60
CA ASN A 154 0.29 20.11 6.90
C ASN A 154 0.99 18.75 6.83
N GLN A 155 2.13 18.68 6.15
CA GLN A 155 2.90 17.45 5.99
C GLN A 155 3.43 16.89 7.31
N ASP A 156 3.84 17.73 8.26
CA ASP A 156 4.31 17.30 9.59
C ASP A 156 3.20 16.57 10.36
N ASP A 157 1.96 17.05 10.28
CA ASP A 157 0.81 16.41 10.89
C ASP A 157 0.55 15.04 10.26
N LEU A 158 0.62 14.96 8.92
CA LEU A 158 0.47 13.70 8.17
C LEU A 158 1.54 12.68 8.54
N CYS A 159 2.82 13.09 8.57
CA CYS A 159 3.91 12.20 8.95
C CYS A 159 3.72 11.64 10.37
N ARG A 160 3.29 12.46 11.31
CA ARG A 160 3.07 12.04 12.71
C ARG A 160 1.83 11.16 12.90
N THR A 161 0.73 11.50 12.23
CA THR A 161 -0.56 10.81 12.42
C THR A 161 -0.60 9.48 11.68
N PHE A 162 -0.04 9.41 10.48
CA PHE A 162 -0.15 8.26 9.59
C PHE A 162 1.16 7.49 9.44
N HIS A 163 2.24 7.96 10.06
CA HIS A 163 3.58 7.35 9.94
C HIS A 163 4.02 7.15 8.49
N VAL A 164 3.81 8.19 7.69
CA VAL A 164 4.20 8.23 6.28
C VAL A 164 5.42 9.12 6.07
N SER A 165 6.22 8.84 5.04
CA SER A 165 7.39 9.64 4.71
C SER A 165 7.01 11.07 4.31
N TRP A 166 7.97 11.99 4.43
CA TRP A 166 7.80 13.37 3.98
C TRP A 166 7.40 13.48 2.50
N GLU A 167 7.98 12.66 1.64
CA GLU A 167 7.63 12.63 0.22
C GLU A 167 6.18 12.17 0.01
N MET A 168 5.78 11.08 0.68
CA MET A 168 4.42 10.55 0.60
C MET A 168 3.40 11.55 1.17
N SER A 169 3.71 12.21 2.28
CA SER A 169 2.81 13.19 2.90
C SER A 169 2.46 14.35 1.96
N GLY A 170 3.38 14.76 1.10
CA GLY A 170 3.12 15.74 0.04
C GLY A 170 2.07 15.27 -0.95
N TYR A 171 2.18 14.02 -1.44
CA TYR A 171 1.18 13.43 -2.34
C TYR A 171 -0.19 13.23 -1.65
N CYS A 172 -0.18 12.84 -0.37
CA CYS A 172 -1.41 12.70 0.41
C CYS A 172 -2.13 14.04 0.58
N LEU A 173 -1.37 15.11 0.86
CA LEU A 173 -1.93 16.45 0.99
C LEU A 173 -2.53 16.98 -0.32
N GLU A 174 -1.84 16.81 -1.45
CA GLU A 174 -2.37 17.17 -2.77
C GLU A 174 -3.68 16.42 -3.07
N ARG A 175 -3.74 15.13 -2.74
CA ARG A 175 -4.90 14.28 -2.92
C ARG A 175 -6.04 14.71 -2.00
N TYR A 176 -5.74 15.03 -0.75
CA TYR A 176 -6.72 15.55 0.22
C TYR A 176 -7.34 16.89 -0.24
N VAL A 177 -6.53 17.84 -0.68
CA VAL A 177 -7.02 19.12 -1.25
C VAL A 177 -7.94 18.88 -2.46
N LYS A 178 -7.59 17.94 -3.32
CA LYS A 178 -8.43 17.55 -4.45
C LYS A 178 -9.74 16.92 -3.97
N TRP A 179 -9.70 16.04 -2.99
CA TRP A 179 -10.87 15.40 -2.40
C TRP A 179 -11.84 16.43 -1.82
N LEU A 180 -11.35 17.41 -1.05
CA LEU A 180 -12.17 18.53 -0.53
C LEU A 180 -12.91 19.31 -1.63
N SER A 181 -12.38 19.35 -2.84
CA SER A 181 -12.97 20.08 -3.96
C SER A 181 -13.99 19.26 -4.77
N CYS A 182 -14.10 17.95 -4.55
CA CYS A 182 -14.83 17.07 -5.47
C CYS A 182 -16.27 16.75 -5.05
N SER A 183 -16.62 16.75 -3.76
CA SER A 183 -17.99 16.44 -3.33
C SER A 183 -18.28 16.95 -1.93
N PRO A 184 -19.49 17.45 -1.67
CA PRO A 184 -19.98 17.76 -0.33
C PRO A 184 -20.51 16.54 0.42
N TYR A 185 -20.54 15.35 -0.18
CA TYR A 185 -21.08 14.13 0.40
C TYR A 185 -20.06 13.00 0.35
N TYR A 186 -20.01 12.19 1.42
CA TYR A 186 -19.21 10.99 1.46
C TYR A 186 -19.72 9.94 0.45
N THR A 187 -18.78 9.27 -0.19
CA THR A 187 -19.05 8.07 -1.01
C THR A 187 -19.35 6.88 -0.11
N GLU A 188 -19.77 5.76 -0.68
CA GLU A 188 -20.00 4.52 0.07
C GLU A 188 -18.74 4.07 0.83
N TYR A 189 -17.58 4.03 0.14
CA TYR A 189 -16.28 3.75 0.76
C TYR A 189 -16.00 4.67 1.96
N GLU A 190 -16.18 5.98 1.79
CA GLU A 190 -15.89 6.97 2.84
C GLU A 190 -16.78 6.79 4.05
N THR A 191 -18.07 6.47 3.83
CA THR A 191 -19.01 6.17 4.90
C THR A 191 -18.61 4.91 5.66
N GLN A 192 -18.24 3.84 4.96
CA GLN A 192 -17.76 2.60 5.57
C GLN A 192 -16.47 2.83 6.36
N LEU A 193 -15.51 3.54 5.76
CA LEU A 193 -14.26 3.91 6.42
C LEU A 193 -14.51 4.69 7.72
N MET A 194 -15.33 5.74 7.68
CA MET A 194 -15.65 6.55 8.85
C MET A 194 -16.34 5.72 9.95
N SER A 195 -17.23 4.80 9.57
CA SER A 195 -17.87 3.88 10.51
C SER A 195 -16.87 2.92 11.16
N LEU A 196 -15.97 2.35 10.38
CA LEU A 196 -14.97 1.38 10.83
C LEU A 196 -14.02 1.99 11.87
N PHE A 197 -13.64 3.25 11.68
CA PHE A 197 -12.73 3.96 12.60
C PHE A 197 -13.47 4.76 13.69
N GLY A 198 -14.78 4.56 13.87
CA GLY A 198 -15.57 5.21 14.91
C GLY A 198 -15.68 6.73 14.75
N ALA A 199 -15.53 7.21 13.53
CA ALA A 199 -15.55 8.63 13.16
C ALA A 199 -16.92 9.09 12.62
N ALA A 200 -17.96 8.23 12.71
CA ALA A 200 -19.31 8.49 12.21
C ALA A 200 -20.22 9.12 13.28
#